data_d682ff5407d8b7e88adb2d8954c2a14f
#
_entry.id   d682ff5407d8b7e88adb2d8954c2a14f
#
_cell.length_a   1.000
_cell.length_b   1.000
_cell.length_c   1.000
_cell.angle_alpha   90.00
_cell.angle_beta   90.00
_cell.angle_gamma   90.00
#
_symmetry.space_group_name_H-M   'P 1'
#
loop_
_entity.id
_entity.type
_entity.pdbx_description
1 polymer ?
#
loop_
_entity_poly.entity_id
_entity_poly.type
_entity_poly.pdbx_seq_one_letter_code
_entity_poly.pdbx_strand_id
1 'polypeptide(L)'
;MPINYLLENNFFEKKSLLIHCIWLTKNEINLIKEKNTSIVHCPSSNMKLASGATLPLIECFNNNINIGLGTDSAVSNNCLDLFNELKLTALLQKHHRWDATVAKTNQIINMPFENGAKALGIDNLGSIKENNLADLISLNLNDFNLLDTDKNTLISNIIYSANRSNVCDVIVDGKILIKNKNLQTPILDFNGNEISLEKLKDIVNEIKNKIL
;
A
#
# COMPACT_ATOMS: atom_id res chain seq x y z
N MET A 1 11.78 12.68 21.32
CA MET A 1 11.42 11.58 20.41
C MET A 1 10.00 11.82 19.92
N PRO A 2 9.69 11.70 18.62
CA PRO A 2 8.37 12.08 18.08
C PRO A 2 7.19 11.38 18.72
N ILE A 3 7.29 10.08 18.98
CA ILE A 3 6.19 9.30 19.58
C ILE A 3 5.95 9.71 21.03
N ASN A 4 6.99 9.99 21.80
CA ASN A 4 6.84 10.48 23.17
C ASN A 4 6.14 11.84 23.21
N TYR A 5 6.49 12.75 22.30
CA TYR A 5 5.81 14.03 22.17
C TYR A 5 4.32 13.88 21.87
N LEU A 6 3.97 12.97 20.93
CA LEU A 6 2.58 12.66 20.64
C LEU A 6 1.84 12.07 21.85
N LEU A 7 2.52 11.22 22.63
CA LEU A 7 1.96 10.64 23.86
C LEU A 7 1.66 11.71 24.90
N GLU A 8 2.62 12.60 25.17
CA GLU A 8 2.50 13.72 26.11
C GLU A 8 1.39 14.71 25.74
N ASN A 9 1.04 14.79 24.45
CA ASN A 9 -0.03 15.64 23.93
C ASN A 9 -1.35 14.89 23.67
N ASN A 10 -1.54 13.71 24.27
CA ASN A 10 -2.77 12.94 24.22
C ASN A 10 -3.22 12.52 22.79
N PHE A 11 -2.28 12.47 21.82
CA PHE A 11 -2.61 12.09 20.42
C PHE A 11 -3.22 10.70 20.31
N PHE A 12 -2.84 9.78 21.19
CA PHE A 12 -3.27 8.38 21.18
C PHE A 12 -4.57 8.09 21.96
N GLU A 13 -5.28 9.10 22.44
CA GLU A 13 -6.61 8.92 23.07
C GLU A 13 -7.66 8.46 22.07
N LYS A 14 -7.46 8.77 20.80
CA LYS A 14 -8.30 8.29 19.69
C LYS A 14 -7.52 7.31 18.84
N LYS A 15 -8.24 6.47 18.08
CA LYS A 15 -7.64 5.59 17.09
C LYS A 15 -6.77 6.41 16.15
N SER A 16 -5.49 6.10 16.08
CA SER A 16 -4.49 6.85 15.36
C SER A 16 -3.79 5.96 14.32
N LEU A 17 -3.33 6.57 13.24
CA LEU A 17 -2.56 5.94 12.19
C LEU A 17 -1.25 6.71 12.02
N LEU A 18 -0.14 6.01 12.07
CA LEU A 18 1.19 6.60 11.89
C LEU A 18 1.72 6.27 10.50
N ILE A 19 2.28 7.25 9.81
CA ILE A 19 2.84 7.05 8.47
C ILE A 19 4.37 7.11 8.54
N HIS A 20 5.04 6.30 7.69
CA HIS A 20 6.50 6.21 7.56
C HIS A 20 7.22 5.57 8.76
N CYS A 21 7.31 6.24 9.89
CA CYS A 21 7.90 5.74 11.15
C CYS A 21 9.32 5.16 11.00
N ILE A 22 10.14 5.74 10.13
CA ILE A 22 11.47 5.21 9.78
C ILE A 22 12.53 5.42 10.88
N TRP A 23 12.29 6.29 11.84
CA TRP A 23 13.21 6.65 12.93
C TRP A 23 12.73 6.19 14.31
N LEU A 24 12.13 5.00 14.40
CA LEU A 24 11.65 4.47 15.68
C LEU A 24 12.78 3.88 16.52
N THR A 25 12.74 4.18 17.80
CA THR A 25 13.52 3.49 18.84
C THR A 25 12.75 2.28 19.39
N LYS A 26 13.45 1.39 20.11
CA LYS A 26 12.80 0.25 20.78
C LYS A 26 11.68 0.68 21.74
N ASN A 27 11.91 1.78 22.49
CA ASN A 27 10.90 2.30 23.41
C ASN A 27 9.67 2.81 22.67
N GLU A 28 9.85 3.52 21.56
CA GLU A 28 8.73 3.99 20.73
C GLU A 28 7.95 2.84 20.08
N ILE A 29 8.61 1.78 19.67
CA ILE A 29 7.94 0.55 19.19
C ILE A 29 7.05 -0.04 20.28
N ASN A 30 7.55 -0.11 21.54
CA ASN A 30 6.74 -0.59 22.66
C ASN A 30 5.52 0.32 22.93
N LEU A 31 5.69 1.64 22.88
CA LEU A 31 4.59 2.60 23.05
C LEU A 31 3.52 2.45 21.94
N ILE A 32 3.93 2.30 20.69
CA ILE A 32 3.03 2.06 19.57
C ILE A 32 2.22 0.77 19.76
N LYS A 33 2.90 -0.29 20.23
CA LYS A 33 2.25 -1.57 20.58
C LYS A 33 1.22 -1.40 21.68
N GLU A 34 1.58 -0.75 22.79
CA GLU A 34 0.69 -0.49 23.95
C GLU A 34 -0.55 0.32 23.55
N LYS A 35 -0.39 1.27 22.63
CA LYS A 35 -1.48 2.10 22.09
C LYS A 35 -2.27 1.41 20.98
N ASN A 36 -1.93 0.18 20.60
CA ASN A 36 -2.56 -0.57 19.51
C ASN A 36 -2.69 0.25 18.22
N THR A 37 -1.64 1.02 17.91
CA THR A 37 -1.60 1.93 16.77
C THR A 37 -1.01 1.23 15.56
N SER A 38 -1.61 1.41 14.41
CA SER A 38 -1.11 0.88 13.13
C SER A 38 -0.09 1.83 12.50
N ILE A 39 0.81 1.26 11.70
CA ILE A 39 1.76 2.02 10.88
C ILE A 39 1.45 1.77 9.40
N VAL A 40 1.61 2.77 8.54
CA VAL A 40 1.64 2.60 7.08
C VAL A 40 3.05 2.84 6.57
N HIS A 41 3.62 1.82 5.94
CA HIS A 41 4.93 1.88 5.32
C HIS A 41 4.83 2.40 3.89
N CYS A 42 5.66 3.38 3.52
CA CYS A 42 5.70 3.99 2.19
C CYS A 42 7.15 4.00 1.67
N PRO A 43 7.71 2.84 1.28
CA PRO A 43 9.13 2.71 0.98
C PRO A 43 9.62 3.58 -0.17
N SER A 44 8.87 3.67 -1.27
CA SER A 44 9.24 4.50 -2.42
C SER A 44 9.38 5.97 -2.05
N SER A 45 8.41 6.53 -1.34
CA SER A 45 8.44 7.91 -0.88
C SER A 45 9.65 8.17 0.02
N ASN A 46 9.87 7.28 1.01
CA ASN A 46 11.00 7.41 1.92
C ASN A 46 12.36 7.41 1.19
N MET A 47 12.53 6.53 0.20
CA MET A 47 13.76 6.45 -0.59
C MET A 47 13.90 7.64 -1.54
N LYS A 48 12.83 8.03 -2.23
CA LYS A 48 12.85 9.16 -3.15
C LYS A 48 13.22 10.47 -2.46
N LEU A 49 12.68 10.69 -1.26
CA LEU A 49 12.96 11.88 -0.47
C LEU A 49 14.26 11.78 0.35
N ALA A 50 14.98 10.66 0.26
CA ALA A 50 16.19 10.40 1.03
C ALA A 50 15.99 10.66 2.54
N SER A 51 14.86 10.21 3.10
CA SER A 51 14.45 10.49 4.49
C SER A 51 15.36 9.83 5.55
N GLY A 52 16.35 9.05 5.12
CA GLY A 52 17.47 8.52 5.90
C GLY A 52 17.32 7.05 6.25
N ALA A 53 16.55 6.69 7.28
CA ALA A 53 16.45 5.30 7.75
C ALA A 53 15.38 4.48 7.00
N THR A 54 15.34 3.18 7.27
CA THR A 54 14.24 2.30 6.89
C THR A 54 13.35 2.03 8.10
N LEU A 55 12.06 1.81 7.87
CA LEU A 55 11.18 1.33 8.94
C LEU A 55 11.78 0.08 9.59
N PRO A 56 11.89 0.00 10.92
CA PRO A 56 12.31 -1.22 11.62
C PRO A 56 11.19 -2.28 11.57
N LEU A 57 10.88 -2.73 10.34
CA LEU A 57 9.74 -3.57 10.02
C LEU A 57 9.73 -4.89 10.80
N ILE A 58 10.90 -5.52 10.92
CA ILE A 58 11.02 -6.82 11.58
C ILE A 58 10.76 -6.67 13.09
N GLU A 59 11.27 -5.62 13.72
CA GLU A 59 11.01 -5.30 15.13
C GLU A 59 9.53 -5.01 15.34
N CYS A 60 8.90 -4.28 14.43
CA CYS A 60 7.47 -4.01 14.50
C CYS A 60 6.65 -5.31 14.38
N PHE A 61 6.97 -6.21 13.43
CA PHE A 61 6.31 -7.51 13.31
C PHE A 61 6.50 -8.39 14.55
N ASN A 62 7.72 -8.45 15.11
CA ASN A 62 8.01 -9.19 16.33
C ASN A 62 7.25 -8.66 17.56
N ASN A 63 6.82 -7.41 17.51
CA ASN A 63 5.97 -6.79 18.51
C ASN A 63 4.47 -6.84 18.17
N ASN A 64 4.07 -7.54 17.10
CA ASN A 64 2.70 -7.65 16.62
C ASN A 64 2.04 -6.29 16.28
N ILE A 65 2.84 -5.29 15.90
CA ILE A 65 2.31 -4.03 15.39
C ILE A 65 1.73 -4.26 14.00
N ASN A 66 0.53 -3.77 13.79
CA ASN A 66 -0.11 -3.84 12.49
C ASN A 66 0.55 -2.87 11.51
N ILE A 67 1.04 -3.39 10.38
CA ILE A 67 1.71 -2.61 9.35
C ILE A 67 0.93 -2.73 8.04
N GLY A 68 0.37 -1.62 7.59
CA GLY A 68 -0.19 -1.47 6.25
C GLY A 68 0.87 -1.00 5.25
N LEU A 69 0.49 -0.93 3.98
CA LEU A 69 1.33 -0.47 2.88
C LEU A 69 0.65 0.69 2.16
N GLY A 70 1.42 1.71 1.79
CA GLY A 70 0.93 2.87 1.08
C GLY A 70 1.91 3.38 0.04
N THR A 71 1.40 4.04 -0.98
CA THR A 71 2.21 4.68 -2.03
C THR A 71 2.65 6.09 -1.65
N ASP A 72 2.03 6.68 -0.63
CA ASP A 72 2.10 8.12 -0.36
C ASP A 72 1.58 8.94 -1.57
N SER A 73 1.87 10.22 -1.65
CA SER A 73 1.38 11.09 -2.71
C SER A 73 2.07 10.83 -4.06
N ALA A 74 1.40 11.21 -5.15
CA ALA A 74 1.99 11.15 -6.48
C ALA A 74 3.25 12.05 -6.61
N VAL A 75 3.36 13.10 -5.80
CA VAL A 75 4.53 14.00 -5.80
C VAL A 75 5.75 13.33 -5.17
N SER A 76 5.56 12.61 -4.06
CA SER A 76 6.64 11.96 -3.32
C SER A 76 7.02 10.57 -3.87
N ASN A 77 6.18 9.96 -4.74
CA ASN A 77 6.39 8.62 -5.29
C ASN A 77 6.47 8.59 -6.83
N ASN A 78 5.61 9.34 -7.54
CA ASN A 78 5.36 9.26 -8.99
C ASN A 78 4.71 7.94 -9.48
N CYS A 79 4.61 6.90 -8.66
CA CYS A 79 4.04 5.61 -9.02
C CYS A 79 3.01 5.18 -7.96
N LEU A 80 1.73 5.15 -8.34
CA LEU A 80 0.65 4.69 -7.46
C LEU A 80 0.39 3.20 -7.69
N ASP A 81 1.40 2.37 -7.37
CA ASP A 81 1.39 0.93 -7.61
C ASP A 81 1.82 0.18 -6.33
N LEU A 82 0.87 -0.44 -5.64
CA LEU A 82 1.13 -1.20 -4.42
C LEU A 82 1.94 -2.49 -4.66
N PHE A 83 1.95 -3.05 -5.87
CA PHE A 83 2.85 -4.18 -6.19
C PHE A 83 4.31 -3.72 -6.15
N ASN A 84 4.60 -2.52 -6.66
CA ASN A 84 5.92 -1.94 -6.55
C ASN A 84 6.33 -1.70 -5.09
N GLU A 85 5.41 -1.18 -4.26
CA GLU A 85 5.67 -0.97 -2.83
C GLU A 85 5.92 -2.30 -2.09
N LEU A 86 5.20 -3.39 -2.42
CA LEU A 86 5.44 -4.73 -1.88
C LEU A 86 6.86 -5.23 -2.21
N LYS A 87 7.24 -5.13 -3.47
CA LYS A 87 8.59 -5.52 -3.94
C LYS A 87 9.67 -4.73 -3.22
N LEU A 88 9.53 -3.42 -3.16
CA LEU A 88 10.49 -2.54 -2.49
C LEU A 88 10.57 -2.82 -1.00
N THR A 89 9.44 -3.07 -0.33
CA THR A 89 9.43 -3.47 1.08
C THR A 89 10.29 -4.72 1.30
N ALA A 90 10.09 -5.77 0.48
CA ALA A 90 10.85 -7.00 0.60
C ALA A 90 12.35 -6.78 0.38
N LEU A 91 12.71 -6.11 -0.72
CA LEU A 91 14.10 -5.92 -1.12
C LEU A 91 14.84 -4.99 -0.17
N LEU A 92 14.21 -3.88 0.23
CA LEU A 92 14.80 -2.89 1.11
C LEU A 92 15.15 -3.47 2.48
N GLN A 93 14.25 -4.27 3.06
CA GLN A 93 14.51 -4.91 4.35
C GLN A 93 15.65 -5.93 4.27
N LYS A 94 15.68 -6.76 3.22
CA LYS A 94 16.76 -7.73 3.00
C LYS A 94 18.10 -7.05 2.80
N HIS A 95 18.13 -6.02 1.98
CA HIS A 95 19.35 -5.25 1.70
C HIS A 95 19.85 -4.52 2.96
N HIS A 96 18.99 -3.82 3.66
CA HIS A 96 19.34 -3.07 4.88
C HIS A 96 19.87 -3.98 5.99
N ARG A 97 19.33 -5.20 6.10
CA ARG A 97 19.70 -6.17 7.15
C ARG A 97 20.83 -7.12 6.76
N TRP A 98 21.24 -7.10 5.50
CA TRP A 98 22.20 -8.07 4.96
C TRP A 98 21.76 -9.52 5.18
N ASP A 99 20.43 -9.75 5.16
CA ASP A 99 19.80 -11.02 5.46
C ASP A 99 18.66 -11.30 4.47
N ALA A 100 18.83 -12.31 3.63
CA ALA A 100 17.82 -12.71 2.64
C ALA A 100 16.59 -13.39 3.26
N THR A 101 16.66 -13.79 4.54
CA THR A 101 15.60 -14.55 5.22
C THR A 101 14.54 -13.68 5.90
N VAL A 102 14.77 -12.37 6.04
CA VAL A 102 13.81 -11.42 6.63
C VAL A 102 12.74 -10.99 5.63
N ALA A 103 11.71 -10.34 6.13
CA ALA A 103 10.56 -9.86 5.32
C ALA A 103 10.03 -10.96 4.39
N LYS A 104 9.68 -12.10 4.97
CA LYS A 104 9.17 -13.27 4.24
C LYS A 104 7.88 -12.88 3.50
N THR A 105 7.68 -13.50 2.35
CA THR A 105 6.55 -13.21 1.46
C THR A 105 5.20 -13.33 2.15
N ASN A 106 5.02 -14.35 3.02
CA ASN A 106 3.80 -14.55 3.81
C ASN A 106 3.58 -13.49 4.90
N GLN A 107 4.60 -12.75 5.31
CA GLN A 107 4.48 -11.67 6.29
C GLN A 107 4.06 -10.35 5.63
N ILE A 108 4.60 -10.07 4.44
CA ILE A 108 4.39 -8.78 3.78
C ILE A 108 3.21 -8.75 2.83
N ILE A 109 2.76 -9.92 2.31
CA ILE A 109 1.66 -9.97 1.34
C ILE A 109 0.36 -9.37 1.89
N ASN A 110 0.10 -9.49 3.18
CA ASN A 110 -1.12 -8.99 3.80
C ASN A 110 -1.08 -7.48 4.11
N MET A 111 0.06 -6.82 3.98
CA MET A 111 0.18 -5.38 4.28
C MET A 111 -0.78 -4.50 3.47
N PRO A 112 -0.98 -4.68 2.16
CA PRO A 112 -1.97 -3.91 1.39
C PRO A 112 -3.41 -4.39 1.55
N PHE A 113 -3.65 -5.56 2.16
CA PHE A 113 -4.96 -6.19 2.27
C PHE A 113 -5.51 -6.12 3.71
N GLU A 114 -5.52 -7.22 4.45
CA GLU A 114 -6.08 -7.28 5.81
C GLU A 114 -5.43 -6.26 6.77
N ASN A 115 -4.11 -6.08 6.68
CA ASN A 115 -3.43 -5.12 7.53
C ASN A 115 -3.80 -3.67 7.17
N GLY A 116 -3.96 -3.36 5.88
CA GLY A 116 -4.44 -2.06 5.41
C GLY A 116 -5.86 -1.77 5.91
N ALA A 117 -6.77 -2.73 5.75
CA ALA A 117 -8.15 -2.63 6.26
C ALA A 117 -8.19 -2.40 7.77
N LYS A 118 -7.42 -3.17 8.54
CA LYS A 118 -7.28 -3.01 9.99
C LYS A 118 -6.72 -1.64 10.37
N ALA A 119 -5.74 -1.13 9.61
CA ALA A 119 -5.18 0.21 9.83
C ALA A 119 -6.23 1.31 9.67
N LEU A 120 -7.12 1.17 8.68
CA LEU A 120 -8.25 2.07 8.44
C LEU A 120 -9.42 1.86 9.43
N GLY A 121 -9.44 0.73 10.13
CA GLY A 121 -10.51 0.37 11.05
C GLY A 121 -11.74 -0.20 10.38
N ILE A 122 -11.57 -0.88 9.27
CA ILE A 122 -12.63 -1.54 8.51
C ILE A 122 -12.47 -3.04 8.69
N ASP A 123 -13.30 -3.66 9.53
CA ASP A 123 -13.12 -5.06 9.95
C ASP A 123 -13.56 -6.08 8.89
N ASN A 124 -14.46 -5.71 7.99
CA ASN A 124 -15.02 -6.58 6.95
C ASN A 124 -14.41 -6.32 5.57
N LEU A 125 -13.15 -5.93 5.51
CA LEU A 125 -12.41 -5.63 4.28
C LEU A 125 -11.04 -6.35 4.27
N GLY A 126 -10.46 -6.52 3.10
CA GLY A 126 -9.08 -7.00 2.90
C GLY A 126 -8.92 -8.52 2.83
N SER A 127 -10.01 -9.29 2.94
CA SER A 127 -9.98 -10.75 2.76
C SER A 127 -11.26 -11.28 2.10
N ILE A 128 -11.13 -12.38 1.37
CA ILE A 128 -12.25 -13.04 0.69
C ILE A 128 -12.93 -13.98 1.70
N LYS A 129 -13.99 -13.46 2.35
CA LYS A 129 -14.81 -14.19 3.34
C LYS A 129 -16.27 -13.83 3.15
N GLU A 130 -17.19 -14.72 3.59
CA GLU A 130 -18.61 -14.41 3.66
C GLU A 130 -18.85 -13.16 4.52
N ASN A 131 -19.77 -12.31 4.09
CA ASN A 131 -20.13 -11.03 4.71
C ASN A 131 -19.06 -9.94 4.68
N ASN A 132 -17.94 -10.13 4.00
CA ASN A 132 -16.99 -9.06 3.75
C ASN A 132 -17.41 -8.22 2.54
N LEU A 133 -16.92 -6.97 2.53
CA LEU A 133 -17.04 -6.10 1.36
C LEU A 133 -16.34 -6.74 0.16
N ALA A 134 -17.00 -6.69 -0.99
CA ALA A 134 -16.49 -7.28 -2.22
C ALA A 134 -15.58 -6.27 -2.96
N ASP A 135 -14.42 -5.96 -2.35
CA ASP A 135 -13.34 -5.21 -2.96
C ASP A 135 -12.28 -6.19 -3.45
N LEU A 136 -12.26 -6.44 -4.74
CA LEU A 136 -11.49 -7.51 -5.34
C LEU A 136 -10.73 -7.01 -6.58
N ILE A 137 -9.58 -7.59 -6.83
CA ILE A 137 -8.88 -7.50 -8.11
C ILE A 137 -8.62 -8.90 -8.66
N SER A 138 -8.64 -9.05 -9.97
CA SER A 138 -8.11 -10.24 -10.63
C SER A 138 -6.82 -9.92 -11.36
N LEU A 139 -5.89 -10.89 -11.38
CA LEU A 139 -4.62 -10.80 -12.09
C LEU A 139 -4.61 -11.77 -13.27
N ASN A 140 -4.10 -11.33 -14.41
CA ASN A 140 -3.87 -12.19 -15.56
C ASN A 140 -2.54 -12.94 -15.40
N LEU A 141 -2.60 -14.21 -15.05
CA LEU A 141 -1.41 -15.06 -14.91
C LEU A 141 -0.81 -15.48 -16.27
N ASN A 142 -1.48 -15.22 -17.40
CA ASN A 142 -0.94 -15.46 -18.73
C ASN A 142 -0.06 -14.32 -19.24
N ASP A 143 0.07 -13.22 -18.50
CA ASP A 143 1.01 -12.16 -18.82
C ASP A 143 2.45 -12.67 -18.68
N PHE A 144 3.34 -12.28 -19.60
CA PHE A 144 4.68 -12.85 -19.75
C PHE A 144 5.51 -12.90 -18.46
N ASN A 145 5.36 -11.88 -17.62
CA ASN A 145 6.07 -11.80 -16.32
C ASN A 145 5.47 -12.72 -15.24
N LEU A 146 4.33 -13.36 -15.47
CA LEU A 146 3.66 -14.26 -14.54
C LEU A 146 3.43 -15.67 -15.09
N LEU A 147 3.90 -15.98 -16.31
CA LEU A 147 3.66 -17.26 -16.98
C LEU A 147 4.11 -18.49 -16.19
N ASP A 148 5.18 -18.36 -15.39
CA ASP A 148 5.71 -19.46 -14.56
C ASP A 148 5.16 -19.39 -13.12
N THR A 149 3.86 -19.10 -13.00
CA THR A 149 3.20 -19.00 -11.69
C THR A 149 2.37 -20.25 -11.40
N ASP A 150 2.74 -20.95 -10.37
CA ASP A 150 1.99 -22.07 -9.80
C ASP A 150 1.56 -21.79 -8.33
N LYS A 151 0.94 -22.76 -7.67
CA LYS A 151 0.49 -22.62 -6.27
C LYS A 151 1.63 -22.33 -5.29
N ASN A 152 2.84 -22.78 -5.56
CA ASN A 152 4.00 -22.61 -4.67
C ASN A 152 4.69 -21.26 -4.90
N THR A 153 4.67 -20.77 -6.14
CA THR A 153 5.33 -19.54 -6.56
C THR A 153 4.41 -18.32 -6.54
N LEU A 154 3.08 -18.51 -6.40
CA LEU A 154 2.06 -17.46 -6.55
C LEU A 154 2.36 -16.23 -5.69
N ILE A 155 2.54 -16.38 -4.39
CA ILE A 155 2.77 -15.25 -3.48
C ILE A 155 4.10 -14.56 -3.80
N SER A 156 5.13 -15.35 -4.09
CA SER A 156 6.43 -14.82 -4.49
C SER A 156 6.34 -14.02 -5.78
N ASN A 157 5.65 -14.54 -6.80
CA ASN A 157 5.48 -13.87 -8.09
C ASN A 157 4.61 -12.61 -7.99
N ILE A 158 3.58 -12.61 -7.13
CA ILE A 158 2.82 -11.39 -6.83
C ILE A 158 3.73 -10.31 -6.25
N ILE A 159 4.64 -10.65 -5.35
CA ILE A 159 5.51 -9.67 -4.69
C ILE A 159 6.65 -9.21 -5.59
N TYR A 160 7.31 -10.12 -6.30
CA TYR A 160 8.56 -9.81 -7.01
C TYR A 160 8.40 -9.56 -8.51
N SER A 161 7.33 -10.06 -9.12
CA SER A 161 7.13 -10.02 -10.57
C SER A 161 5.89 -9.26 -11.02
N ALA A 162 4.79 -9.28 -10.25
CA ALA A 162 3.57 -8.59 -10.62
C ALA A 162 3.72 -7.06 -10.58
N ASN A 163 2.89 -6.40 -11.36
CA ASN A 163 2.73 -4.95 -11.38
C ASN A 163 1.30 -4.57 -11.78
N ARG A 164 0.95 -3.29 -11.75
CA ARG A 164 -0.40 -2.80 -12.08
C ARG A 164 -0.94 -3.24 -13.44
N SER A 165 -0.07 -3.52 -14.42
CA SER A 165 -0.52 -3.94 -15.76
C SER A 165 -1.09 -5.36 -15.79
N ASN A 166 -0.80 -6.17 -14.76
CA ASN A 166 -1.36 -7.50 -14.62
C ASN A 166 -2.81 -7.52 -14.09
N VAL A 167 -3.30 -6.39 -13.55
CA VAL A 167 -4.68 -6.27 -13.07
C VAL A 167 -5.63 -6.32 -14.27
N CYS A 168 -6.54 -7.29 -14.24
CA CYS A 168 -7.53 -7.53 -15.28
C CYS A 168 -8.88 -6.90 -14.92
N ASP A 169 -9.39 -7.20 -13.74
CA ASP A 169 -10.66 -6.69 -13.27
C ASP A 169 -10.49 -6.00 -11.91
N VAL A 170 -11.36 -5.01 -11.65
CA VAL A 170 -11.46 -4.32 -10.37
C VAL A 170 -12.93 -4.25 -9.98
N ILE A 171 -13.24 -4.74 -8.79
CA ILE A 171 -14.55 -4.70 -8.17
C ILE A 171 -14.41 -3.92 -6.86
N VAL A 172 -15.31 -2.98 -6.60
CA VAL A 172 -15.39 -2.22 -5.36
C VAL A 172 -16.83 -2.21 -4.87
N ASP A 173 -17.04 -2.60 -3.64
CA ASP A 173 -18.38 -2.72 -3.04
C ASP A 173 -19.33 -3.56 -3.93
N GLY A 174 -18.81 -4.65 -4.50
CA GLY A 174 -19.54 -5.52 -5.42
C GLY A 174 -19.80 -4.95 -6.83
N LYS A 175 -19.39 -3.73 -7.13
CA LYS A 175 -19.55 -3.08 -8.44
C LYS A 175 -18.31 -3.28 -9.28
N ILE A 176 -18.48 -3.73 -10.50
CA ILE A 176 -17.38 -3.89 -11.46
C ILE A 176 -17.02 -2.50 -11.99
N LEU A 177 -15.84 -2.00 -11.61
CA LEU A 177 -15.30 -0.73 -12.11
C LEU A 177 -14.43 -0.91 -13.36
N ILE A 178 -13.65 -1.99 -13.41
CA ILE A 178 -12.82 -2.37 -14.55
C ILE A 178 -13.12 -3.83 -14.87
N LYS A 179 -13.29 -4.12 -16.16
CA LYS A 179 -13.45 -5.47 -16.69
C LYS A 179 -12.56 -5.67 -17.92
N ASN A 180 -11.73 -6.72 -17.90
CA ASN A 180 -10.77 -7.00 -18.96
C ASN A 180 -9.93 -5.75 -19.32
N LYS A 181 -9.42 -5.05 -18.31
CA LYS A 181 -8.63 -3.78 -18.43
C LYS A 181 -9.41 -2.59 -19.01
N ASN A 182 -10.72 -2.70 -19.19
CA ASN A 182 -11.57 -1.62 -19.69
C ASN A 182 -12.42 -1.03 -18.57
N LEU A 183 -12.41 0.29 -18.45
CA LEU A 183 -13.23 1.01 -17.48
C LEU A 183 -14.72 0.82 -17.79
N GLN A 184 -15.52 0.46 -16.81
CA GLN A 184 -16.96 0.22 -16.91
C GLN A 184 -17.80 1.38 -16.36
N THR A 185 -17.19 2.28 -15.62
CA THR A 185 -17.86 3.42 -14.99
C THR A 185 -17.42 4.71 -15.71
N PRO A 186 -18.28 5.71 -15.79
CA PRO A 186 -17.90 7.01 -16.34
C PRO A 186 -16.84 7.69 -15.47
N ILE A 187 -15.96 8.47 -16.09
CA ILE A 187 -15.08 9.38 -15.38
C ILE A 187 -15.91 10.62 -15.03
N LEU A 188 -15.89 11.01 -13.75
CA LEU A 188 -16.60 12.20 -13.29
C LEU A 188 -15.64 13.35 -13.02
N ASP A 189 -16.04 14.58 -13.36
CA ASP A 189 -15.37 15.80 -12.90
C ASP A 189 -15.70 16.09 -11.41
N PHE A 190 -15.11 17.17 -10.86
CA PHE A 190 -15.33 17.59 -9.47
C PHE A 190 -16.78 17.99 -9.18
N ASN A 191 -17.61 18.25 -10.20
CA ASN A 191 -19.04 18.59 -10.08
C ASN A 191 -19.93 17.36 -10.27
N GLY A 192 -19.35 16.17 -10.54
CA GLY A 192 -20.08 14.93 -10.77
C GLY A 192 -20.59 14.77 -12.21
N ASN A 193 -20.13 15.58 -13.17
CA ASN A 193 -20.48 15.44 -14.58
C ASN A 193 -19.58 14.41 -15.27
N GLU A 194 -20.14 13.63 -16.15
CA GLU A 194 -19.36 12.68 -16.97
C GLU A 194 -18.42 13.43 -17.93
N ILE A 195 -17.17 13.00 -17.96
CA ILE A 195 -16.17 13.51 -18.89
C ILE A 195 -15.48 12.40 -19.65
N SER A 196 -15.16 12.65 -20.92
CA SER A 196 -14.38 11.70 -21.72
C SER A 196 -12.91 11.68 -21.29
N LEU A 197 -12.21 10.59 -21.59
CA LEU A 197 -10.76 10.49 -21.38
C LEU A 197 -9.99 11.57 -22.15
N GLU A 198 -10.47 11.96 -23.34
CA GLU A 198 -9.88 13.07 -24.12
C GLU A 198 -9.99 14.40 -23.38
N LYS A 199 -11.18 14.74 -22.90
CA LYS A 199 -11.39 15.94 -22.09
C LYS A 199 -10.52 15.97 -20.83
N LEU A 200 -10.33 14.83 -20.17
CA LEU A 200 -9.41 14.74 -19.04
C LEU A 200 -7.96 15.04 -19.45
N LYS A 201 -7.51 14.54 -20.61
CA LYS A 201 -6.17 14.84 -21.16
C LYS A 201 -6.01 16.33 -21.47
N ASP A 202 -7.05 16.96 -22.03
CA ASP A 202 -7.03 18.41 -22.33
C ASP A 202 -6.90 19.24 -21.05
N ILE A 203 -7.68 18.89 -20.01
CA ILE A 203 -7.57 19.55 -18.69
C ILE A 203 -6.14 19.41 -18.12
N VAL A 204 -5.54 18.22 -18.22
CA VAL A 204 -4.16 18.01 -17.76
C VAL A 204 -3.17 18.86 -18.55
N ASN A 205 -3.34 18.99 -19.87
CA ASN A 205 -2.48 19.82 -20.72
C ASN A 205 -2.64 21.31 -20.43
N GLU A 206 -3.87 21.79 -20.20
CA GLU A 206 -4.10 23.18 -19.78
C GLU A 206 -3.41 23.50 -18.44
N ILE A 207 -3.49 22.58 -17.47
CA ILE A 207 -2.82 22.75 -16.17
C ILE A 207 -1.30 22.80 -16.36
N LYS A 208 -0.73 21.92 -17.17
CA LYS A 208 0.70 21.94 -17.48
C LYS A 208 1.14 23.26 -18.08
N ASN A 209 0.39 23.79 -19.04
CA ASN A 209 0.71 25.05 -19.71
C ASN A 209 0.56 26.30 -18.81
N LYS A 210 -0.13 26.17 -17.68
CA LYS A 210 -0.26 27.27 -16.69
C LYS A 210 0.83 27.22 -15.61
N ILE A 211 1.51 26.09 -15.46
CA ILE A 211 2.54 25.87 -14.42
C ILE A 211 3.96 26.03 -14.99
N LEU A 212 4.14 25.78 -16.27
CA LEU A 212 5.39 25.95 -17.01
C LEU A 212 5.45 27.32 -17.68
#